data_943913296a577e9d445d3ffa33a99a54
#
_entry.id   943913296a577e9d445d3ffa33a99a54
#
_cell.length_a   1.000
_cell.length_b   1.000
_cell.length_c   1.000
_cell.angle_alpha   90.00
_cell.angle_beta   90.00
_cell.angle_gamma   90.00
#
_symmetry.space_group_name_H-M   'P 1'
#
loop_
_entity.id
_entity.type
_entity.pdbx_description
1 polymer ?
#
loop_
_entity_poly.entity_id
_entity_poly.type
_entity_poly.pdbx_seq_one_letter_code
_entity_poly.pdbx_strand_id
1 'polypeptide(L)'
;MPPSTLDSSASPVDAPRSHPDPQAERPTGPVEKRLLVVDDDESVRRVVAAILIDEGYETVTASNANSALEILTRDEFALVITDMKMPDRDGLWLLEQVRSGHADTGIIIMTGYGQVDTAVQALRFGAADYLTKPVRVNQLCASVLRALDRRRLEMENRAYQQGLEGAVREKTQQLEAAYSQINATYTLTLEALVTALDARECETGNHSQRVVRTTLAIAERMGLPESLREHIGRGALLHDIGKIGVPDHVLLKPGRLTEEEWVEMKKHPEIGARILSGIAFLEPAAEIVLSHQERWDGGGYPRGLQREEIPIGARIFAVADALDAITSDRPYRRGRSLEHAREEIARYAGTQFDPIVVEHFLAITDEEWRQLHGQQPLYSARPTSNIR
;
A
#
# COMPACT_ATOMS: atom_id res chain seq x y z
N MET A 1 39.72 26.15 -49.36
CA MET A 1 39.92 25.54 -50.69
C MET A 1 39.41 24.12 -50.63
N PRO A 2 38.41 23.71 -51.43
CA PRO A 2 38.10 22.33 -51.71
C PRO A 2 38.94 21.76 -52.87
N PRO A 3 38.90 20.50 -53.20
CA PRO A 3 37.96 19.97 -54.16
C PRO A 3 37.47 18.55 -53.79
N SER A 4 36.47 17.99 -54.28
CA SER A 4 35.71 17.79 -55.48
C SER A 4 35.27 16.36 -55.61
N THR A 5 33.98 16.17 -55.76
CA THR A 5 33.25 15.31 -56.71
C THR A 5 33.70 13.86 -56.97
N LEU A 6 32.77 12.93 -56.86
CA LEU A 6 32.30 12.08 -57.96
C LEU A 6 31.07 11.25 -57.54
N ASP A 7 30.05 11.51 -58.20
CA ASP A 7 28.89 10.92 -58.79
C ASP A 7 29.02 9.41 -59.08
N SER A 8 28.04 8.64 -58.66
CA SER A 8 27.72 7.33 -59.29
C SER A 8 26.25 6.98 -58.98
N SER A 9 25.43 7.29 -59.94
CA SER A 9 24.07 6.82 -60.19
C SER A 9 23.99 5.31 -60.34
N ALA A 10 23.12 4.66 -59.60
CA ALA A 10 22.49 3.39 -59.98
C ALA A 10 21.13 3.26 -59.33
N SER A 11 20.08 3.41 -60.11
CA SER A 11 18.70 3.06 -59.76
C SER A 11 18.54 1.54 -59.69
N PRO A 12 17.81 0.98 -58.74
CA PRO A 12 17.23 -0.34 -58.83
C PRO A 12 15.76 -0.28 -59.28
N VAL A 13 15.57 -0.93 -60.37
CA VAL A 13 14.42 -1.65 -60.96
C VAL A 13 13.12 -1.66 -60.12
N ASP A 14 12.06 -1.17 -60.78
CA ASP A 14 10.65 -1.29 -60.41
C ASP A 14 10.23 -2.75 -60.12
N ALA A 15 9.78 -3.02 -58.88
CA ALA A 15 8.94 -4.16 -58.59
C ALA A 15 7.46 -3.79 -58.81
N PRO A 16 6.63 -4.71 -59.36
CA PRO A 16 5.25 -4.39 -59.71
C PRO A 16 4.42 -4.08 -58.49
N ARG A 17 3.84 -2.87 -58.45
CA ARG A 17 2.83 -2.45 -57.48
C ARG A 17 1.59 -3.30 -57.69
N SER A 18 1.26 -4.17 -56.72
CA SER A 18 -0.05 -4.78 -56.60
C SER A 18 -1.08 -3.67 -56.41
N HIS A 19 -2.02 -3.59 -57.31
CA HIS A 19 -3.16 -2.68 -57.23
C HIS A 19 -3.98 -3.01 -55.97
N PRO A 20 -4.37 -2.03 -55.18
CA PRO A 20 -5.36 -2.24 -54.10
C PRO A 20 -6.73 -2.42 -54.76
N ASP A 21 -7.46 -3.44 -54.30
CA ASP A 21 -8.83 -3.78 -54.68
C ASP A 21 -9.79 -2.61 -54.34
N PRO A 22 -10.86 -2.38 -55.15
CA PRO A 22 -11.62 -1.14 -55.06
C PRO A 22 -12.46 -1.07 -53.77
N GLN A 23 -12.23 -0.02 -52.99
CA GLN A 23 -13.17 0.71 -52.14
C GLN A 23 -14.23 -0.12 -51.38
N ALA A 24 -13.85 -0.76 -50.31
CA ALA A 24 -14.74 -0.86 -49.17
C ALA A 24 -14.74 0.54 -48.50
N GLU A 25 -15.83 1.30 -48.66
CA GLU A 25 -16.04 2.57 -47.98
C GLU A 25 -15.86 2.34 -46.48
N ARG A 26 -15.00 3.15 -45.84
CA ARG A 26 -14.77 3.01 -44.39
C ARG A 26 -16.08 3.37 -43.68
N PRO A 27 -16.46 2.57 -42.68
CA PRO A 27 -17.65 2.87 -41.91
C PRO A 27 -17.51 4.23 -41.22
N THR A 28 -18.49 5.10 -41.32
CA THR A 28 -18.49 6.48 -40.80
C THR A 28 -19.40 6.69 -39.61
N GLY A 29 -20.30 5.73 -39.34
CA GLY A 29 -21.24 5.76 -38.25
C GLY A 29 -20.64 5.42 -36.85
N PRO A 30 -21.39 5.58 -35.78
CA PRO A 30 -20.94 5.18 -34.41
C PRO A 30 -20.72 3.67 -34.33
N VAL A 31 -19.69 3.24 -33.58
CA VAL A 31 -19.27 1.83 -33.44
C VAL A 31 -20.44 0.92 -33.05
N GLU A 32 -21.35 1.40 -32.21
CA GLU A 32 -22.53 0.66 -31.70
C GLU A 32 -23.48 0.21 -32.84
N LYS A 33 -23.40 0.83 -34.01
CA LYS A 33 -24.22 0.51 -35.18
C LYS A 33 -23.46 -0.22 -36.28
N ARG A 34 -22.17 -0.51 -36.08
CA ARG A 34 -21.33 -1.18 -37.08
C ARG A 34 -21.34 -2.68 -36.89
N LEU A 35 -21.81 -3.42 -37.90
CA LEU A 35 -21.90 -4.87 -37.85
C LEU A 35 -21.08 -5.47 -39.01
N LEU A 36 -20.40 -6.60 -38.73
CA LEU A 36 -19.65 -7.35 -39.73
C LEU A 36 -20.36 -8.70 -39.99
N VAL A 37 -20.74 -8.94 -41.22
CA VAL A 37 -21.36 -10.22 -41.63
C VAL A 37 -20.35 -11.06 -42.41
N VAL A 38 -20.14 -12.31 -41.99
CA VAL A 38 -19.13 -13.22 -42.52
C VAL A 38 -19.81 -14.51 -42.92
N ASP A 39 -19.79 -14.83 -44.20
CA ASP A 39 -20.36 -16.06 -44.77
C ASP A 39 -19.69 -16.34 -46.12
N ASP A 40 -19.42 -17.56 -46.49
CA ASP A 40 -18.85 -17.89 -47.78
C ASP A 40 -19.91 -17.87 -48.90
N ASP A 41 -21.20 -18.07 -48.59
CA ASP A 41 -22.31 -17.91 -49.53
C ASP A 41 -22.68 -16.42 -49.67
N GLU A 42 -22.43 -15.89 -50.89
CA GLU A 42 -22.76 -14.50 -51.22
C GLU A 42 -24.26 -14.18 -51.09
N SER A 43 -25.13 -15.14 -51.38
CA SER A 43 -26.59 -14.96 -51.26
C SER A 43 -27.01 -14.76 -49.80
N VAL A 44 -26.46 -15.55 -48.91
CA VAL A 44 -26.73 -15.42 -47.45
C VAL A 44 -26.17 -14.11 -46.95
N ARG A 45 -24.92 -13.74 -47.29
CA ARG A 45 -24.30 -12.47 -46.91
C ARG A 45 -25.16 -11.28 -47.32
N ARG A 46 -25.62 -11.26 -48.58
CA ARG A 46 -26.46 -10.15 -49.08
C ARG A 46 -27.79 -10.06 -48.37
N VAL A 47 -28.45 -11.18 -48.12
CA VAL A 47 -29.75 -11.20 -47.41
C VAL A 47 -29.60 -10.70 -45.97
N VAL A 48 -28.63 -11.22 -45.23
CA VAL A 48 -28.37 -10.82 -43.84
C VAL A 48 -27.99 -9.33 -43.76
N ALA A 49 -27.08 -8.88 -44.64
CA ALA A 49 -26.67 -7.47 -44.67
C ALA A 49 -27.87 -6.55 -45.03
N ALA A 50 -28.70 -6.90 -46.01
CA ALA A 50 -29.87 -6.11 -46.40
C ALA A 50 -30.86 -5.93 -45.21
N ILE A 51 -31.14 -7.01 -44.48
CA ILE A 51 -32.01 -6.96 -43.29
C ILE A 51 -31.43 -6.00 -42.22
N LEU A 52 -30.14 -6.09 -41.96
CA LEU A 52 -29.49 -5.25 -40.95
C LEU A 52 -29.42 -3.77 -41.35
N ILE A 53 -29.20 -3.50 -42.65
CA ILE A 53 -29.22 -2.14 -43.20
C ILE A 53 -30.63 -1.52 -43.08
N ASP A 54 -31.67 -2.32 -43.35
CA ASP A 54 -33.08 -1.87 -43.21
C ASP A 54 -33.44 -1.53 -41.75
N GLU A 55 -32.82 -2.25 -40.79
CA GLU A 55 -32.93 -1.97 -39.35
C GLU A 55 -32.02 -0.82 -38.87
N GLY A 56 -31.31 -0.15 -39.77
CA GLY A 56 -30.51 1.05 -39.48
C GLY A 56 -29.08 0.78 -38.97
N TYR A 57 -28.55 -0.43 -39.22
CA TYR A 57 -27.15 -0.76 -38.93
C TYR A 57 -26.24 -0.51 -40.13
N GLU A 58 -25.03 -0.05 -39.88
CA GLU A 58 -23.96 0.03 -40.89
C GLU A 58 -23.31 -1.36 -40.99
N THR A 59 -23.42 -1.99 -42.13
CA THR A 59 -23.06 -3.39 -42.30
C THR A 59 -21.94 -3.55 -43.33
N VAL A 60 -20.82 -4.13 -42.90
CA VAL A 60 -19.71 -4.55 -43.73
C VAL A 60 -19.76 -6.06 -43.91
N THR A 61 -19.30 -6.57 -45.05
CA THR A 61 -19.34 -8.02 -45.32
C THR A 61 -17.95 -8.58 -45.62
N ALA A 62 -17.71 -9.83 -45.23
CA ALA A 62 -16.51 -10.59 -45.53
C ALA A 62 -16.88 -11.99 -46.06
N SER A 63 -16.14 -12.52 -47.01
CA SER A 63 -16.41 -13.82 -47.62
C SER A 63 -15.78 -15.02 -46.88
N ASN A 64 -14.91 -14.77 -45.92
CA ASN A 64 -14.24 -15.81 -45.11
C ASN A 64 -13.68 -15.20 -43.83
N ALA A 65 -13.25 -16.06 -42.90
CA ALA A 65 -12.73 -15.69 -41.60
C ALA A 65 -11.44 -14.83 -41.64
N ASN A 66 -10.56 -15.08 -42.61
CA ASN A 66 -9.31 -14.33 -42.75
C ASN A 66 -9.59 -12.87 -43.17
N SER A 67 -10.45 -12.67 -44.19
CA SER A 67 -10.86 -11.31 -44.60
C SER A 67 -11.62 -10.58 -43.49
N ALA A 68 -12.42 -11.29 -42.70
CA ALA A 68 -13.08 -10.71 -41.53
C ALA A 68 -12.06 -10.20 -40.48
N LEU A 69 -11.03 -10.99 -40.19
CA LEU A 69 -9.98 -10.57 -39.27
C LEU A 69 -9.16 -9.37 -39.79
N GLU A 70 -8.85 -9.33 -41.09
CA GLU A 70 -8.21 -8.15 -41.67
C GLU A 70 -9.07 -6.89 -41.56
N ILE A 71 -10.38 -6.99 -41.71
CA ILE A 71 -11.31 -5.89 -41.53
C ILE A 71 -11.33 -5.46 -40.06
N LEU A 72 -11.42 -6.40 -39.13
CA LEU A 72 -11.41 -6.15 -37.66
C LEU A 72 -10.11 -5.49 -37.16
N THR A 73 -8.97 -5.71 -37.85
CA THR A 73 -7.71 -5.03 -37.51
C THR A 73 -7.67 -3.57 -37.92
N ARG A 74 -8.53 -3.17 -38.89
CA ARG A 74 -8.57 -1.81 -39.43
C ARG A 74 -9.67 -0.97 -38.85
N ASP A 75 -10.82 -1.59 -38.55
CA ASP A 75 -12.04 -0.92 -38.12
C ASP A 75 -12.67 -1.63 -36.92
N GLU A 76 -13.34 -0.87 -36.07
CA GLU A 76 -14.06 -1.39 -34.89
C GLU A 76 -15.51 -1.71 -35.25
N PHE A 77 -16.00 -2.84 -34.75
CA PHE A 77 -17.37 -3.30 -34.90
C PHE A 77 -18.00 -3.65 -33.54
N ALA A 78 -19.31 -3.36 -33.42
CA ALA A 78 -20.05 -3.76 -32.21
C ALA A 78 -20.33 -5.26 -32.18
N LEU A 79 -20.56 -5.85 -33.37
CA LEU A 79 -20.97 -7.25 -33.49
C LEU A 79 -20.47 -7.84 -34.78
N VAL A 80 -20.02 -9.10 -34.70
CA VAL A 80 -19.74 -9.98 -35.84
C VAL A 80 -20.84 -11.03 -35.95
N ILE A 81 -21.39 -11.24 -37.15
CA ILE A 81 -22.32 -12.33 -37.45
C ILE A 81 -21.64 -13.25 -38.42
N THR A 82 -21.25 -14.46 -38.03
CA THR A 82 -20.45 -15.34 -38.87
C THR A 82 -21.13 -16.68 -39.10
N ASP A 83 -20.94 -17.23 -40.31
CA ASP A 83 -21.26 -18.63 -40.52
C ASP A 83 -20.33 -19.54 -39.71
N MET A 84 -20.89 -20.68 -39.27
CA MET A 84 -20.16 -21.72 -38.58
C MET A 84 -19.17 -22.43 -39.49
N LYS A 85 -19.60 -22.75 -40.72
CA LYS A 85 -18.82 -23.56 -41.66
C LYS A 85 -18.38 -22.72 -42.85
N MET A 86 -17.12 -22.35 -42.85
CA MET A 86 -16.48 -21.67 -43.96
C MET A 86 -15.22 -22.41 -44.39
N PRO A 87 -14.80 -22.28 -45.66
CA PRO A 87 -13.53 -22.83 -46.12
C PRO A 87 -12.34 -22.30 -45.31
N ASP A 88 -11.30 -23.12 -45.16
CA ASP A 88 -10.03 -22.85 -44.47
C ASP A 88 -10.12 -22.61 -42.97
N ARG A 89 -10.95 -21.68 -42.50
CA ARG A 89 -11.14 -21.31 -41.10
C ARG A 89 -12.64 -21.20 -40.80
N ASP A 90 -13.10 -21.89 -39.78
CA ASP A 90 -14.50 -21.93 -39.40
C ASP A 90 -14.90 -20.76 -38.45
N GLY A 91 -16.21 -20.65 -38.18
CA GLY A 91 -16.74 -19.61 -37.29
C GLY A 91 -16.26 -19.72 -35.85
N LEU A 92 -15.90 -20.93 -35.36
CA LEU A 92 -15.35 -21.09 -34.02
C LEU A 92 -13.93 -20.53 -33.93
N TRP A 93 -13.12 -20.75 -34.97
CA TRP A 93 -11.80 -20.13 -35.04
C TRP A 93 -11.91 -18.59 -35.02
N LEU A 94 -12.83 -18.02 -35.80
CA LEU A 94 -13.06 -16.58 -35.82
C LEU A 94 -13.53 -16.07 -34.43
N LEU A 95 -14.40 -16.81 -33.76
CA LEU A 95 -14.84 -16.49 -32.40
C LEU A 95 -13.64 -16.39 -31.43
N GLU A 96 -12.71 -17.33 -31.49
CA GLU A 96 -11.51 -17.34 -30.64
C GLU A 96 -10.63 -16.11 -30.91
N GLN A 97 -10.43 -15.75 -32.20
CA GLN A 97 -9.65 -14.56 -32.56
C GLN A 97 -10.32 -13.25 -32.12
N VAL A 98 -11.64 -13.14 -32.32
CA VAL A 98 -12.39 -11.95 -31.88
C VAL A 98 -12.32 -11.80 -30.35
N ARG A 99 -12.49 -12.90 -29.62
CA ARG A 99 -12.39 -12.83 -28.15
C ARG A 99 -11.01 -12.47 -27.61
N SER A 100 -9.95 -12.92 -28.27
CA SER A 100 -8.58 -12.64 -27.83
C SER A 100 -8.09 -11.25 -28.24
N GLY A 101 -8.50 -10.74 -29.40
CA GLY A 101 -8.00 -9.48 -29.93
C GLY A 101 -8.99 -8.32 -29.91
N HIS A 102 -10.30 -8.59 -29.83
CA HIS A 102 -11.38 -7.60 -29.92
C HIS A 102 -12.44 -7.83 -28.83
N ALA A 103 -12.01 -7.75 -27.57
CA ALA A 103 -12.83 -8.11 -26.39
C ALA A 103 -14.17 -7.36 -26.27
N ASP A 104 -14.27 -6.20 -26.95
CA ASP A 104 -15.47 -5.37 -26.96
C ASP A 104 -16.39 -5.65 -28.16
N THR A 105 -16.05 -6.61 -29.00
CA THR A 105 -16.87 -7.01 -30.16
C THR A 105 -17.67 -8.27 -29.81
N GLY A 106 -18.99 -8.18 -29.89
CA GLY A 106 -19.87 -9.34 -29.74
C GLY A 106 -19.74 -10.28 -30.96
N ILE A 107 -20.13 -11.55 -30.80
CA ILE A 107 -20.17 -12.47 -31.95
C ILE A 107 -21.42 -13.35 -31.91
N ILE A 108 -22.12 -13.45 -33.03
CA ILE A 108 -23.24 -14.36 -33.23
C ILE A 108 -22.81 -15.37 -34.31
N ILE A 109 -23.12 -16.65 -34.09
CA ILE A 109 -22.79 -17.72 -35.04
C ILE A 109 -24.05 -18.19 -35.75
N MET A 110 -23.99 -18.27 -37.10
CA MET A 110 -25.03 -18.88 -37.93
C MET A 110 -24.71 -20.35 -38.16
N THR A 111 -25.67 -21.25 -37.98
CA THR A 111 -25.46 -22.71 -38.13
C THR A 111 -26.50 -23.34 -39.06
N GLY A 112 -26.12 -24.39 -39.75
CA GLY A 112 -27.07 -25.20 -40.56
C GLY A 112 -28.00 -26.07 -39.69
N TYR A 113 -29.02 -26.61 -40.33
CA TYR A 113 -30.01 -27.50 -39.70
C TYR A 113 -29.36 -28.76 -39.11
N GLY A 114 -29.64 -29.06 -37.83
CA GLY A 114 -29.17 -30.28 -37.15
C GLY A 114 -27.83 -30.14 -36.40
N GLN A 115 -27.28 -28.95 -36.23
CA GLN A 115 -26.00 -28.71 -35.55
C GLN A 115 -26.17 -28.05 -34.15
N VAL A 116 -27.09 -28.55 -33.36
CA VAL A 116 -27.40 -28.03 -31.99
C VAL A 116 -26.17 -28.14 -31.09
N ASP A 117 -25.43 -29.24 -31.15
CA ASP A 117 -24.23 -29.45 -30.31
C ASP A 117 -23.15 -28.44 -30.60
N THR A 118 -22.96 -28.03 -31.85
CA THR A 118 -21.99 -27.01 -32.27
C THR A 118 -22.43 -25.63 -31.83
N ALA A 119 -23.75 -25.34 -31.86
CA ALA A 119 -24.30 -24.08 -31.33
C ALA A 119 -24.09 -23.95 -29.80
N VAL A 120 -24.32 -25.02 -29.05
CA VAL A 120 -24.04 -25.06 -27.61
C VAL A 120 -22.56 -24.88 -27.32
N GLN A 121 -21.71 -25.48 -28.14
CA GLN A 121 -20.27 -25.31 -28.04
C GLN A 121 -19.85 -23.85 -28.27
N ALA A 122 -20.39 -23.19 -29.31
CA ALA A 122 -20.14 -21.78 -29.58
C ALA A 122 -20.50 -20.86 -28.40
N LEU A 123 -21.67 -21.10 -27.77
CA LEU A 123 -22.07 -20.35 -26.56
C LEU A 123 -21.11 -20.58 -25.38
N ARG A 124 -20.63 -21.81 -25.19
CA ARG A 124 -19.61 -22.13 -24.16
C ARG A 124 -18.28 -21.43 -24.42
N PHE A 125 -17.90 -21.26 -25.66
CA PHE A 125 -16.73 -20.47 -26.06
C PHE A 125 -16.95 -18.97 -26.07
N GLY A 126 -18.18 -18.52 -25.72
CA GLY A 126 -18.52 -17.13 -25.46
C GLY A 126 -19.10 -16.38 -26.65
N ALA A 127 -19.70 -17.07 -27.61
CA ALA A 127 -20.60 -16.42 -28.55
C ALA A 127 -21.76 -15.75 -27.78
N ALA A 128 -22.18 -14.59 -28.25
CA ALA A 128 -23.30 -13.84 -27.65
C ALA A 128 -24.63 -14.55 -27.87
N ASP A 129 -24.80 -15.15 -29.08
CA ASP A 129 -25.98 -15.91 -29.46
C ASP A 129 -25.64 -16.82 -30.68
N TYR A 130 -26.63 -17.62 -31.11
CA TYR A 130 -26.56 -18.37 -32.38
C TYR A 130 -27.86 -18.26 -33.17
N LEU A 131 -27.79 -18.45 -34.47
CA LEU A 131 -28.89 -18.43 -35.40
C LEU A 131 -28.89 -19.68 -36.27
N THR A 132 -30.07 -20.25 -36.55
CA THR A 132 -30.20 -21.40 -37.45
C THR A 132 -30.53 -20.92 -38.87
N LYS A 133 -29.85 -21.44 -39.87
CA LYS A 133 -30.19 -21.22 -41.30
C LYS A 133 -31.38 -22.12 -41.66
N PRO A 134 -32.40 -21.61 -42.44
CA PRO A 134 -32.45 -20.27 -43.05
C PRO A 134 -32.75 -19.20 -42.04
N VAL A 135 -32.01 -18.08 -42.09
CA VAL A 135 -32.10 -16.97 -41.16
C VAL A 135 -33.44 -16.26 -41.34
N ARG A 136 -34.23 -16.17 -40.26
CA ARG A 136 -35.50 -15.43 -40.24
C ARG A 136 -35.28 -14.01 -39.72
N VAL A 137 -35.90 -13.02 -40.33
CA VAL A 137 -35.76 -11.60 -39.97
C VAL A 137 -35.95 -11.36 -38.48
N ASN A 138 -37.08 -11.82 -37.94
CA ASN A 138 -37.39 -11.60 -36.51
C ASN A 138 -36.36 -12.25 -35.54
N GLN A 139 -35.78 -13.40 -35.92
CA GLN A 139 -34.76 -14.07 -35.10
C GLN A 139 -33.42 -13.32 -35.17
N LEU A 140 -33.02 -12.87 -36.36
CA LEU A 140 -31.81 -12.08 -36.54
C LEU A 140 -31.89 -10.79 -35.74
N CYS A 141 -32.94 -9.98 -35.91
CA CYS A 141 -33.09 -8.71 -35.23
C CYS A 141 -33.12 -8.90 -33.70
N ALA A 142 -33.85 -9.91 -33.18
CA ALA A 142 -33.89 -10.19 -31.77
C ALA A 142 -32.51 -10.64 -31.20
N SER A 143 -31.76 -11.45 -31.95
CA SER A 143 -30.40 -11.90 -31.54
C SER A 143 -29.40 -10.74 -31.56
N VAL A 144 -29.45 -9.88 -32.57
CA VAL A 144 -28.59 -8.68 -32.68
C VAL A 144 -28.86 -7.73 -31.50
N LEU A 145 -30.13 -7.45 -31.20
CA LEU A 145 -30.50 -6.60 -30.05
C LEU A 145 -29.99 -7.16 -28.74
N ARG A 146 -30.19 -8.45 -28.47
CA ARG A 146 -29.69 -9.09 -27.23
C ARG A 146 -28.16 -9.04 -27.15
N ALA A 147 -27.47 -9.31 -28.24
CA ALA A 147 -26.01 -9.30 -28.29
C ALA A 147 -25.44 -7.89 -28.04
N LEU A 148 -26.04 -6.87 -28.64
CA LEU A 148 -25.65 -5.46 -28.44
C LEU A 148 -25.95 -4.97 -27.03
N ASP A 149 -27.11 -5.31 -26.46
CA ASP A 149 -27.44 -4.98 -25.07
C ASP A 149 -26.48 -5.64 -24.08
N ARG A 150 -26.18 -6.91 -24.28
CA ARG A 150 -25.19 -7.63 -23.45
C ARG A 150 -23.82 -6.97 -23.55
N ARG A 151 -23.34 -6.66 -24.76
CA ARG A 151 -22.09 -5.94 -24.99
C ARG A 151 -22.06 -4.62 -24.23
N ARG A 152 -23.12 -3.81 -24.34
CA ARG A 152 -23.25 -2.51 -23.66
C ARG A 152 -23.12 -2.69 -22.15
N LEU A 153 -23.87 -3.63 -21.55
CA LEU A 153 -23.81 -3.89 -20.11
C LEU A 153 -22.45 -4.39 -19.65
N GLU A 154 -21.79 -5.23 -20.43
CA GLU A 154 -20.42 -5.73 -20.12
C GLU A 154 -19.39 -4.58 -20.16
N MET A 155 -19.50 -3.65 -21.12
CA MET A 155 -18.64 -2.47 -21.20
C MET A 155 -18.90 -1.48 -20.03
N GLU A 156 -20.17 -1.18 -19.74
CA GLU A 156 -20.56 -0.32 -18.61
C GLU A 156 -20.05 -0.90 -17.29
N ASN A 157 -20.22 -2.21 -17.08
CA ASN A 157 -19.73 -2.90 -15.87
C ASN A 157 -18.21 -2.82 -15.73
N ARG A 158 -17.47 -3.04 -16.82
CA ARG A 158 -16.00 -2.94 -16.85
C ARG A 158 -15.53 -1.53 -16.52
N ALA A 159 -16.15 -0.52 -17.14
CA ALA A 159 -15.85 0.89 -16.86
C ALA A 159 -16.16 1.26 -15.39
N TYR A 160 -17.28 0.76 -14.87
CA TYR A 160 -17.64 0.97 -13.46
C TYR A 160 -16.65 0.32 -12.49
N GLN A 161 -16.24 -0.94 -12.76
CA GLN A 161 -15.24 -1.64 -11.95
C GLN A 161 -13.89 -0.91 -11.95
N GLN A 162 -13.40 -0.47 -13.11
CA GLN A 162 -12.16 0.30 -13.21
C GLN A 162 -12.25 1.63 -12.43
N GLY A 163 -13.39 2.33 -12.55
CA GLY A 163 -13.63 3.55 -11.78
C GLY A 163 -13.65 3.32 -10.27
N LEU A 164 -14.27 2.23 -9.82
CA LEU A 164 -14.32 1.86 -8.41
C LEU A 164 -12.94 1.50 -7.87
N GLU A 165 -12.16 0.70 -8.60
CA GLU A 165 -10.78 0.35 -8.22
C GLU A 165 -9.89 1.60 -8.09
N GLY A 166 -10.05 2.56 -9.02
CA GLY A 166 -9.37 3.86 -8.95
C GLY A 166 -9.75 4.65 -7.71
N ALA A 167 -11.05 4.75 -7.43
CA ALA A 167 -11.55 5.47 -6.26
C ALA A 167 -11.11 4.81 -4.93
N VAL A 168 -11.12 3.49 -4.84
CA VAL A 168 -10.63 2.75 -3.66
C VAL A 168 -9.15 3.02 -3.45
N ARG A 169 -8.33 2.96 -4.50
CA ARG A 169 -6.89 3.25 -4.40
C ARG A 169 -6.63 4.66 -3.90
N GLU A 170 -7.33 5.65 -4.46
CA GLU A 170 -7.18 7.04 -4.04
C GLU A 170 -7.58 7.24 -2.57
N LYS A 171 -8.71 6.65 -2.15
CA LYS A 171 -9.17 6.75 -0.75
C LYS A 171 -8.24 6.05 0.23
N THR A 172 -7.66 4.92 -0.13
CA THR A 172 -6.66 4.23 0.69
C THR A 172 -5.43 5.10 0.89
N GLN A 173 -4.89 5.71 -0.17
CA GLN A 173 -3.74 6.62 -0.07
C GLN A 173 -4.04 7.86 0.78
N GLN A 174 -5.23 8.46 0.64
CA GLN A 174 -5.66 9.60 1.46
C GLN A 174 -5.75 9.22 2.94
N LEU A 175 -6.28 8.03 3.24
CA LEU A 175 -6.40 7.53 4.61
C LEU A 175 -5.03 7.26 5.25
N GLU A 176 -4.12 6.62 4.52
CA GLU A 176 -2.74 6.36 4.98
C GLU A 176 -1.99 7.67 5.26
N ALA A 177 -2.11 8.66 4.37
CA ALA A 177 -1.51 9.97 4.55
C ALA A 177 -2.08 10.70 5.78
N ALA A 178 -3.40 10.68 5.95
CA ALA A 178 -4.06 11.29 7.10
C ALA A 178 -3.67 10.59 8.42
N TYR A 179 -3.60 9.26 8.43
CA TYR A 179 -3.17 8.47 9.57
C TYR A 179 -1.72 8.79 9.96
N SER A 180 -0.83 8.86 8.98
CA SER A 180 0.58 9.24 9.20
C SER A 180 0.72 10.64 9.78
N GLN A 181 -0.05 11.61 9.25
CA GLN A 181 -0.04 12.98 9.76
C GLN A 181 -0.57 13.09 11.19
N ILE A 182 -1.64 12.37 11.51
CA ILE A 182 -2.19 12.31 12.86
C ILE A 182 -1.14 11.74 13.83
N ASN A 183 -0.51 10.62 13.50
CA ASN A 183 0.53 10.02 14.34
C ASN A 183 1.73 10.94 14.55
N ALA A 184 2.19 11.62 13.51
CA ALA A 184 3.27 12.60 13.62
C ALA A 184 2.88 13.75 14.55
N THR A 185 1.65 14.26 14.44
CA THR A 185 1.15 15.35 15.31
C THR A 185 1.05 14.90 16.77
N TYR A 186 0.57 13.68 17.02
CA TYR A 186 0.55 13.12 18.38
C TYR A 186 1.95 13.03 18.98
N THR A 187 2.91 12.50 18.24
CA THR A 187 4.30 12.37 18.72
C THR A 187 4.89 13.74 19.08
N LEU A 188 4.74 14.73 18.21
CA LEU A 188 5.21 16.10 18.46
C LEU A 188 4.53 16.73 19.71
N THR A 189 3.25 16.45 19.90
CA THR A 189 2.52 16.95 21.08
C THR A 189 3.05 16.33 22.37
N LEU A 190 3.32 15.02 22.37
CA LEU A 190 3.89 14.33 23.52
C LEU A 190 5.31 14.85 23.84
N GLU A 191 6.14 15.06 22.83
CA GLU A 191 7.48 15.64 22.98
C GLU A 191 7.44 17.06 23.54
N ALA A 192 6.48 17.88 23.09
CA ALA A 192 6.31 19.22 23.62
C ALA A 192 5.93 19.21 25.11
N LEU A 193 5.07 18.26 25.53
CA LEU A 193 4.71 18.08 26.93
C LEU A 193 5.92 17.66 27.78
N VAL A 194 6.73 16.71 27.31
CA VAL A 194 7.96 16.28 27.98
C VAL A 194 8.95 17.44 28.08
N THR A 195 9.16 18.17 26.99
CA THR A 195 10.04 19.34 26.97
C THR A 195 9.61 20.41 27.98
N ALA A 196 8.30 20.65 28.13
CA ALA A 196 7.79 21.57 29.12
C ALA A 196 8.05 21.08 30.57
N LEU A 197 7.99 19.77 30.81
CA LEU A 197 8.33 19.17 32.10
C LEU A 197 9.84 19.26 32.37
N ASP A 198 10.69 18.90 31.41
CA ASP A 198 12.15 18.99 31.50
C ASP A 198 12.60 20.44 31.82
N ALA A 199 11.94 21.42 31.18
CA ALA A 199 12.19 22.85 31.48
C ALA A 199 11.85 23.23 32.91
N ARG A 200 10.83 22.60 33.52
CA ARG A 200 10.48 22.81 34.93
C ARG A 200 11.52 22.21 35.91
N GLU A 201 12.11 21.06 35.52
CA GLU A 201 13.09 20.34 36.34
C GLU A 201 14.53 20.88 36.19
N CYS A 202 14.76 21.81 35.28
CA CYS A 202 16.11 22.28 34.87
C CYS A 202 17.00 21.12 34.36
N GLU A 203 16.40 20.02 33.86
CA GLU A 203 17.15 18.95 33.20
C GLU A 203 17.57 19.36 31.79
N THR A 204 18.72 18.86 31.36
CA THR A 204 19.21 19.16 30.00
C THR A 204 18.37 18.39 28.98
N GLY A 205 17.65 19.11 28.12
CA GLY A 205 16.59 18.67 27.22
C GLY A 205 16.89 17.57 26.18
N ASN A 206 17.83 16.66 26.45
CA ASN A 206 18.14 15.54 25.58
C ASN A 206 18.09 14.17 26.30
N HIS A 207 17.83 14.18 27.62
CA HIS A 207 17.76 12.94 28.41
C HIS A 207 16.68 12.00 27.88
N SER A 208 15.45 12.43 27.85
CA SER A 208 14.31 11.62 27.40
C SER A 208 14.53 11.02 26.01
N GLN A 209 15.10 11.80 25.07
CA GLN A 209 15.39 11.30 23.71
C GLN A 209 16.54 10.27 23.69
N ARG A 210 17.58 10.43 24.51
CA ARG A 210 18.68 9.45 24.60
C ARG A 210 18.19 8.14 25.19
N VAL A 211 17.38 8.19 26.25
CA VAL A 211 16.78 7.02 26.90
C VAL A 211 15.85 6.31 25.92
N VAL A 212 14.98 7.02 25.18
CA VAL A 212 14.11 6.42 24.17
C VAL A 212 14.92 5.67 23.09
N ARG A 213 15.98 6.28 22.54
CA ARG A 213 16.81 5.63 21.50
C ARG A 213 17.48 4.36 22.03
N THR A 214 18.03 4.44 23.22
CA THR A 214 18.67 3.28 23.89
C THR A 214 17.66 2.16 24.14
N THR A 215 16.49 2.52 24.67
CA THR A 215 15.38 1.58 24.91
C THR A 215 14.95 0.86 23.63
N LEU A 216 14.76 1.61 22.54
CA LEU A 216 14.37 1.04 21.25
C LEU A 216 15.46 0.15 20.65
N ALA A 217 16.73 0.52 20.77
CA ALA A 217 17.86 -0.30 20.28
C ALA A 217 17.94 -1.65 21.01
N ILE A 218 17.75 -1.65 22.34
CA ILE A 218 17.70 -2.89 23.11
C ILE A 218 16.49 -3.74 22.69
N ALA A 219 15.30 -3.12 22.57
CA ALA A 219 14.05 -3.79 22.19
C ALA A 219 14.14 -4.41 20.78
N GLU A 220 14.77 -3.72 19.84
CA GLU A 220 15.01 -4.22 18.50
C GLU A 220 15.95 -5.43 18.50
N ARG A 221 17.04 -5.36 19.27
CA ARG A 221 18.00 -6.46 19.40
C ARG A 221 17.40 -7.68 20.08
N MET A 222 16.41 -7.49 20.95
CA MET A 222 15.60 -8.57 21.52
C MET A 222 14.60 -9.17 20.53
N GLY A 223 14.47 -8.63 19.32
CA GLY A 223 13.54 -9.11 18.30
C GLY A 223 12.07 -8.81 18.61
N LEU A 224 11.78 -7.79 19.41
CA LEU A 224 10.41 -7.43 19.75
C LEU A 224 9.67 -6.87 18.53
N PRO A 225 8.37 -7.19 18.35
CA PRO A 225 7.55 -6.68 17.25
C PRO A 225 7.50 -5.15 17.23
N GLU A 226 7.39 -4.56 16.04
CA GLU A 226 7.38 -3.10 15.85
C GLU A 226 6.27 -2.41 16.64
N SER A 227 5.06 -3.00 16.64
CA SER A 227 3.93 -2.49 17.43
C SER A 227 4.22 -2.40 18.93
N LEU A 228 4.93 -3.39 19.47
CA LEU A 228 5.35 -3.37 20.88
C LEU A 228 6.47 -2.35 21.11
N ARG A 229 7.42 -2.22 20.19
CA ARG A 229 8.50 -1.22 20.24
C ARG A 229 7.96 0.22 20.24
N GLU A 230 6.90 0.50 19.48
CA GLU A 230 6.23 1.80 19.53
C GLU A 230 5.67 2.12 20.91
N HIS A 231 5.00 1.17 21.54
CA HIS A 231 4.48 1.35 22.91
C HIS A 231 5.60 1.54 23.94
N ILE A 232 6.69 0.78 23.80
CA ILE A 232 7.87 0.90 24.64
C ILE A 232 8.52 2.28 24.48
N GLY A 233 8.67 2.76 23.24
CA GLY A 233 9.20 4.10 22.96
C GLY A 233 8.36 5.21 23.56
N ARG A 234 7.02 5.12 23.45
CA ARG A 234 6.09 6.08 24.10
C ARG A 234 6.18 6.04 25.63
N GLY A 235 6.25 4.84 26.20
CA GLY A 235 6.43 4.68 27.65
C GLY A 235 7.74 5.26 28.15
N ALA A 236 8.84 5.02 27.43
CA ALA A 236 10.15 5.59 27.74
C ALA A 236 10.16 7.12 27.62
N LEU A 237 9.48 7.68 26.59
CA LEU A 237 9.36 9.14 26.42
C LEU A 237 8.60 9.79 27.58
N LEU A 238 7.55 9.14 28.04
CA LEU A 238 6.60 9.70 29.03
C LEU A 238 6.86 9.23 30.45
N HIS A 239 7.94 8.49 30.74
CA HIS A 239 8.18 7.82 32.01
C HIS A 239 8.01 8.77 33.22
N ASP A 240 8.47 9.98 33.09
CA ASP A 240 8.49 11.00 34.15
C ASP A 240 7.31 12.00 34.09
N ILE A 241 6.32 11.82 33.17
CA ILE A 241 5.19 12.76 33.03
C ILE A 241 4.45 13.02 34.33
N GLY A 242 4.45 12.06 35.25
CA GLY A 242 3.80 12.16 36.55
C GLY A 242 4.46 13.12 37.49
N LYS A 243 5.70 13.55 37.27
CA LYS A 243 6.38 14.57 38.06
C LYS A 243 5.67 15.92 38.00
N ILE A 244 4.81 16.15 37.01
CA ILE A 244 3.91 17.31 36.97
C ILE A 244 3.05 17.44 38.23
N GLY A 245 2.73 16.34 38.88
CA GLY A 245 1.97 16.30 40.12
C GLY A 245 2.80 16.35 41.38
N VAL A 246 4.13 16.38 41.30
CA VAL A 246 5.03 16.49 42.44
C VAL A 246 5.15 17.97 42.84
N PRO A 247 4.99 18.33 44.14
CA PRO A 247 5.14 19.71 44.60
C PRO A 247 6.54 20.29 44.36
N ASP A 248 6.61 21.58 44.01
CA ASP A 248 7.89 22.27 43.65
C ASP A 248 8.94 22.21 44.75
N HIS A 249 8.53 22.28 46.02
CA HIS A 249 9.47 22.21 47.14
C HIS A 249 10.15 20.83 47.30
N VAL A 250 9.56 19.77 46.69
CA VAL A 250 10.16 18.44 46.63
C VAL A 250 10.96 18.30 45.34
N LEU A 251 10.33 18.64 44.19
CA LEU A 251 10.90 18.45 42.87
C LEU A 251 12.18 19.28 42.64
N LEU A 252 12.14 20.55 43.06
CA LEU A 252 13.23 21.52 42.83
C LEU A 252 14.15 21.68 44.04
N LYS A 253 14.07 20.78 45.02
CA LYS A 253 14.87 20.88 46.26
C LYS A 253 16.36 20.77 45.99
N PRO A 254 17.17 21.77 46.34
CA PRO A 254 18.62 21.66 46.25
C PRO A 254 19.14 20.75 47.38
N GLY A 255 19.43 19.50 47.08
CA GLY A 255 20.01 18.57 48.04
C GLY A 255 19.22 17.25 48.19
N ARG A 256 19.47 16.51 49.26
CA ARG A 256 18.81 15.22 49.48
C ARG A 256 17.39 15.42 49.97
N LEU A 257 16.47 14.57 49.48
CA LEU A 257 15.10 14.51 49.99
C LEU A 257 15.05 13.85 51.36
N THR A 258 14.14 14.32 52.24
CA THR A 258 13.79 13.61 53.49
C THR A 258 12.96 12.35 53.16
N GLU A 259 12.71 11.52 54.19
CA GLU A 259 11.88 10.34 54.00
C GLU A 259 10.44 10.69 53.58
N GLU A 260 9.86 11.75 54.16
CA GLU A 260 8.53 12.25 53.80
C GLU A 260 8.49 12.78 52.36
N GLU A 261 9.50 13.54 51.94
CA GLU A 261 9.63 14.06 50.59
C GLU A 261 9.82 12.92 49.57
N TRP A 262 10.55 11.87 49.95
CA TRP A 262 10.66 10.65 49.15
C TRP A 262 9.30 9.95 48.94
N VAL A 263 8.42 9.94 49.94
CA VAL A 263 7.04 9.41 49.78
C VAL A 263 6.29 10.19 48.69
N GLU A 264 6.42 11.52 48.66
CA GLU A 264 5.78 12.33 47.63
C GLU A 264 6.41 12.08 46.24
N MET A 265 7.74 12.04 46.15
CA MET A 265 8.44 11.77 44.90
C MET A 265 8.05 10.40 44.30
N LYS A 266 7.94 9.36 45.12
CA LYS A 266 7.58 8.01 44.69
C LYS A 266 6.17 7.87 44.12
N LYS A 267 5.32 8.90 44.21
CA LYS A 267 3.97 8.90 43.61
C LYS A 267 3.97 9.18 42.11
N HIS A 268 5.07 9.72 41.54
CA HIS A 268 5.06 10.12 40.13
C HIS A 268 4.73 9.00 39.16
N PRO A 269 5.12 7.70 39.34
CA PRO A 269 4.72 6.66 38.40
C PRO A 269 3.19 6.44 38.36
N GLU A 270 2.54 6.47 39.54
CA GLU A 270 1.08 6.35 39.65
C GLU A 270 0.35 7.56 39.09
N ILE A 271 0.88 8.77 39.31
CA ILE A 271 0.34 10.02 38.75
C ILE A 271 0.47 9.98 37.23
N GLY A 272 1.64 9.59 36.73
CA GLY A 272 1.90 9.46 35.30
C GLY A 272 0.97 8.47 34.62
N ALA A 273 0.84 7.28 35.17
CA ALA A 273 -0.08 6.28 34.66
C ALA A 273 -1.53 6.77 34.64
N ARG A 274 -1.96 7.52 35.69
CA ARG A 274 -3.30 8.11 35.77
C ARG A 274 -3.52 9.20 34.69
N ILE A 275 -2.52 10.02 34.40
CA ILE A 275 -2.59 11.04 33.36
C ILE A 275 -2.79 10.38 31.98
N LEU A 276 -2.13 9.26 31.74
CA LEU A 276 -2.17 8.55 30.47
C LEU A 276 -3.39 7.60 30.37
N SER A 277 -3.96 7.18 31.49
CA SER A 277 -5.15 6.34 31.53
C SER A 277 -6.35 7.07 30.93
N GLY A 278 -7.13 6.36 30.11
CA GLY A 278 -8.25 6.94 29.36
C GLY A 278 -7.89 7.43 27.97
N ILE A 279 -6.61 7.37 27.57
CA ILE A 279 -6.15 7.59 26.21
C ILE A 279 -5.80 6.22 25.60
N ALA A 280 -6.72 5.62 24.87
CA ALA A 280 -6.63 4.21 24.46
C ALA A 280 -5.28 3.82 23.83
N PHE A 281 -4.69 4.66 22.97
CA PHE A 281 -3.42 4.36 22.32
C PHE A 281 -2.19 4.52 23.25
N LEU A 282 -2.35 5.09 24.47
CA LEU A 282 -1.30 5.24 25.48
C LEU A 282 -1.43 4.24 26.65
N GLU A 283 -2.50 3.45 26.71
CA GLU A 283 -2.67 2.45 27.77
C GLU A 283 -1.47 1.50 27.90
N PRO A 284 -0.88 0.94 26.82
CA PRO A 284 0.31 0.11 26.95
C PRO A 284 1.54 0.89 27.43
N ALA A 285 1.64 2.17 27.09
CA ALA A 285 2.70 3.06 27.58
C ALA A 285 2.50 3.43 29.06
N ALA A 286 1.25 3.62 29.50
CA ALA A 286 0.91 3.90 30.90
C ALA A 286 1.38 2.79 31.85
N GLU A 287 1.31 1.52 31.45
CA GLU A 287 1.80 0.40 32.24
C GLU A 287 3.33 0.44 32.39
N ILE A 288 4.05 0.87 31.35
CA ILE A 288 5.50 1.09 31.41
C ILE A 288 5.83 2.25 32.36
N VAL A 289 5.09 3.37 32.24
CA VAL A 289 5.23 4.52 33.13
C VAL A 289 4.95 4.16 34.59
N LEU A 290 3.95 3.32 34.85
CA LEU A 290 3.66 2.85 36.22
C LEU A 290 4.80 2.01 36.79
N SER A 291 5.52 1.26 35.94
CA SER A 291 6.47 0.23 36.39
C SER A 291 7.93 0.60 36.16
N HIS A 292 8.25 1.80 35.66
CA HIS A 292 9.63 2.16 35.29
C HIS A 292 10.61 2.25 36.48
N GLN A 293 10.10 2.36 37.70
CA GLN A 293 10.88 2.35 38.94
C GLN A 293 10.90 0.99 39.65
N GLU A 294 10.31 -0.04 39.02
CA GLU A 294 10.39 -1.40 39.54
C GLU A 294 11.79 -1.98 39.33
N ARG A 295 12.17 -2.91 40.22
CA ARG A 295 13.45 -3.58 40.20
C ARG A 295 13.27 -5.09 40.08
N TRP A 296 14.17 -5.73 39.39
CA TRP A 296 14.11 -7.18 39.16
C TRP A 296 13.98 -7.99 40.47
N ASP A 297 14.63 -7.54 41.55
CA ASP A 297 14.62 -8.15 42.89
C ASP A 297 13.35 -7.84 43.74
N GLY A 298 12.43 -7.02 43.23
CA GLY A 298 11.24 -6.58 43.95
C GLY A 298 11.47 -5.44 44.91
N GLY A 299 12.69 -4.89 45.00
CA GLY A 299 12.99 -3.72 45.81
C GLY A 299 12.59 -2.37 45.20
N GLY A 300 11.82 -2.40 44.08
CA GLY A 300 11.31 -1.22 43.40
C GLY A 300 9.99 -0.70 43.95
N TYR A 301 9.38 0.24 43.21
CA TYR A 301 8.08 0.83 43.55
C TYR A 301 7.32 1.18 42.24
N PRO A 302 6.00 1.40 42.30
CA PRO A 302 5.12 1.47 43.46
C PRO A 302 4.55 0.11 43.90
N ARG A 303 4.60 -0.94 43.03
CA ARG A 303 3.92 -2.23 43.30
C ARG A 303 4.84 -3.30 43.91
N GLY A 304 6.15 -3.13 43.81
CA GLY A 304 7.13 -4.12 44.26
C GLY A 304 7.11 -5.39 43.42
N LEU A 305 6.87 -5.25 42.10
CA LEU A 305 6.85 -6.36 41.14
C LEU A 305 8.23 -7.02 41.06
N GLN A 306 8.25 -8.35 40.82
CA GLN A 306 9.47 -9.13 40.73
C GLN A 306 9.60 -9.80 39.37
N ARG A 307 10.81 -9.81 38.87
CA ARG A 307 11.18 -10.57 37.67
C ARG A 307 10.24 -10.26 36.48
N GLU A 308 9.64 -11.32 35.92
CA GLU A 308 8.77 -11.25 34.73
C GLU A 308 7.40 -10.62 35.01
N GLU A 309 7.02 -10.38 36.28
CA GLU A 309 5.84 -9.58 36.61
C GLU A 309 6.02 -8.12 36.13
N ILE A 310 7.26 -7.65 36.04
CA ILE A 310 7.57 -6.33 35.51
C ILE A 310 7.39 -6.36 33.97
N PRO A 311 6.58 -5.46 33.39
CA PRO A 311 6.42 -5.37 31.94
C PRO A 311 7.77 -5.28 31.21
N ILE A 312 7.93 -6.00 30.10
CA ILE A 312 9.20 -6.05 29.36
C ILE A 312 9.72 -4.66 28.99
N GLY A 313 8.83 -3.73 28.62
CA GLY A 313 9.19 -2.34 28.30
C GLY A 313 9.81 -1.61 29.49
N ALA A 314 9.31 -1.83 30.71
CA ALA A 314 9.87 -1.23 31.92
C ALA A 314 11.22 -1.85 32.29
N ARG A 315 11.40 -3.16 32.09
CA ARG A 315 12.69 -3.84 32.29
C ARG A 315 13.78 -3.31 31.34
N ILE A 316 13.42 -3.08 30.06
CA ILE A 316 14.33 -2.51 29.07
C ILE A 316 14.64 -1.05 29.40
N PHE A 317 13.61 -0.28 29.75
CA PHE A 317 13.73 1.13 30.13
C PHE A 317 14.71 1.30 31.30
N ALA A 318 14.60 0.48 32.34
CA ALA A 318 15.46 0.56 33.54
C ALA A 318 16.95 0.47 33.19
N VAL A 319 17.35 -0.37 32.22
CA VAL A 319 18.73 -0.46 31.74
C VAL A 319 19.14 0.80 30.97
N ALA A 320 18.24 1.31 30.10
CA ALA A 320 18.49 2.50 29.28
C ALA A 320 18.62 3.76 30.13
N ASP A 321 17.77 3.93 31.13
CA ASP A 321 17.79 5.05 32.07
C ASP A 321 19.05 5.03 32.93
N ALA A 322 19.41 3.86 33.45
CA ALA A 322 20.66 3.70 34.23
C ALA A 322 21.90 4.03 33.38
N LEU A 323 21.93 3.62 32.11
CA LEU A 323 23.01 3.97 31.21
C LEU A 323 23.12 5.49 31.04
N ASP A 324 22.02 6.17 30.75
CA ASP A 324 22.01 7.63 30.60
C ASP A 324 22.40 8.32 31.90
N ALA A 325 21.89 7.84 33.03
CA ALA A 325 22.26 8.37 34.33
C ALA A 325 23.76 8.24 34.66
N ILE A 326 24.43 7.18 34.20
CA ILE A 326 25.86 6.95 34.43
C ILE A 326 26.73 7.79 33.47
N THR A 327 26.33 7.88 32.18
CA THR A 327 27.16 8.46 31.11
C THR A 327 26.96 9.94 30.93
N SER A 328 25.81 10.51 31.36
CA SER A 328 25.51 11.95 31.21
C SER A 328 26.12 12.81 32.32
N ASP A 329 26.55 14.02 31.96
CA ASP A 329 26.96 15.05 32.91
C ASP A 329 25.74 15.52 33.71
N ARG A 330 25.90 15.57 35.04
CA ARG A 330 24.93 16.14 35.97
C ARG A 330 25.55 17.32 36.73
N PRO A 331 24.74 18.25 37.26
CA PRO A 331 25.28 19.47 37.92
C PRO A 331 26.37 19.21 38.95
N TYR A 332 26.35 18.02 39.56
CA TYR A 332 27.28 17.65 40.65
C TYR A 332 28.26 16.52 40.27
N ARG A 333 28.22 15.99 39.03
CA ARG A 333 29.04 14.84 38.63
C ARG A 333 29.23 14.80 37.09
N ARG A 334 30.47 14.64 36.63
CA ARG A 334 30.75 14.31 35.24
C ARG A 334 30.28 12.89 34.88
N GLY A 335 29.78 12.73 33.68
CA GLY A 335 29.45 11.41 33.13
C GLY A 335 30.68 10.49 33.11
N ARG A 336 30.46 9.21 33.25
CA ARG A 336 31.49 8.17 33.17
C ARG A 336 31.55 7.55 31.77
N SER A 337 32.60 6.78 31.49
CA SER A 337 32.72 6.11 30.19
C SER A 337 31.65 5.04 29.98
N LEU A 338 31.40 4.70 28.71
CA LEU A 338 30.47 3.64 28.34
C LEU A 338 30.90 2.27 28.91
N GLU A 339 32.21 1.97 28.92
CA GLU A 339 32.76 0.74 29.50
C GLU A 339 32.40 0.64 30.99
N HIS A 340 32.59 1.76 31.74
CA HIS A 340 32.23 1.79 33.15
C HIS A 340 30.72 1.55 33.36
N ALA A 341 29.87 2.14 32.53
CA ALA A 341 28.42 1.94 32.62
C ALA A 341 28.05 0.48 32.32
N ARG A 342 28.67 -0.15 31.31
CA ARG A 342 28.47 -1.58 30.99
C ARG A 342 28.86 -2.49 32.17
N GLU A 343 30.02 -2.23 32.79
CA GLU A 343 30.46 -3.00 33.97
C GLU A 343 29.52 -2.86 35.14
N GLU A 344 29.04 -1.62 35.40
CA GLU A 344 28.12 -1.36 36.50
C GLU A 344 26.76 -2.00 36.28
N ILE A 345 26.16 -1.87 35.08
CA ILE A 345 24.90 -2.50 34.71
C ILE A 345 25.01 -4.04 34.78
N ALA A 346 26.10 -4.61 34.26
CA ALA A 346 26.37 -6.05 34.32
C ALA A 346 26.45 -6.57 35.79
N ARG A 347 27.05 -5.80 36.67
CA ARG A 347 27.17 -6.15 38.11
C ARG A 347 25.81 -6.24 38.80
N TYR A 348 24.85 -5.45 38.39
CA TYR A 348 23.49 -5.44 38.98
C TYR A 348 22.48 -6.29 38.21
N ALA A 349 22.91 -7.11 37.23
CA ALA A 349 22.07 -8.11 36.59
C ALA A 349 21.56 -9.12 37.61
N GLY A 350 20.27 -9.45 37.58
CA GLY A 350 19.62 -10.35 38.54
C GLY A 350 19.23 -9.71 39.88
N THR A 351 19.58 -8.43 40.09
CA THR A 351 19.13 -7.63 41.26
C THR A 351 18.33 -6.42 40.82
N GLN A 352 18.96 -5.40 40.30
CA GLN A 352 18.26 -4.23 39.77
C GLN A 352 17.70 -4.48 38.38
N PHE A 353 18.43 -5.17 37.53
CA PHE A 353 18.12 -5.34 36.12
C PHE A 353 17.82 -6.78 35.75
N ASP A 354 16.95 -6.96 34.74
CA ASP A 354 16.68 -8.24 34.10
C ASP A 354 17.95 -8.77 33.42
N PRO A 355 18.45 -9.97 33.78
CA PRO A 355 19.65 -10.54 33.17
C PRO A 355 19.58 -10.69 31.65
N ILE A 356 18.39 -11.02 31.11
CA ILE A 356 18.19 -11.19 29.67
C ILE A 356 18.31 -9.85 28.96
N VAL A 357 17.71 -8.80 29.50
CA VAL A 357 17.83 -7.43 28.96
C VAL A 357 19.27 -6.96 29.00
N VAL A 358 20.00 -7.23 30.10
CA VAL A 358 21.42 -6.88 30.23
C VAL A 358 22.27 -7.62 29.21
N GLU A 359 22.01 -8.89 28.94
CA GLU A 359 22.69 -9.66 27.90
C GLU A 359 22.55 -8.99 26.53
N HIS A 360 21.32 -8.66 26.12
CA HIS A 360 21.06 -7.99 24.85
C HIS A 360 21.67 -6.57 24.80
N PHE A 361 21.66 -5.84 25.90
CA PHE A 361 22.30 -4.53 26.02
C PHE A 361 23.83 -4.64 25.81
N LEU A 362 24.50 -5.57 26.47
CA LEU A 362 25.95 -5.77 26.34
C LEU A 362 26.37 -6.23 24.95
N ALA A 363 25.50 -6.89 24.23
CA ALA A 363 25.73 -7.33 22.86
C ALA A 363 25.65 -6.20 21.82
N ILE A 364 25.24 -4.98 22.15
CA ILE A 364 25.27 -3.81 21.28
C ILE A 364 26.74 -3.38 21.13
N THR A 365 27.22 -3.32 19.89
CA THR A 365 28.63 -2.98 19.58
C THR A 365 28.92 -1.49 19.78
N ASP A 366 30.21 -1.13 19.92
CA ASP A 366 30.61 0.28 20.05
C ASP A 366 30.32 1.09 18.78
N GLU A 367 30.28 0.44 17.62
CA GLU A 367 29.91 1.08 16.37
C GLU A 367 28.41 1.44 16.37
N GLU A 368 27.55 0.50 16.75
CA GLU A 368 26.11 0.73 16.91
C GLU A 368 25.84 1.84 17.95
N TRP A 369 26.60 1.84 19.07
CA TRP A 369 26.52 2.91 20.06
C TRP A 369 26.90 4.28 19.52
N ARG A 370 27.97 4.37 18.74
CA ARG A 370 28.37 5.63 18.10
C ARG A 370 27.32 6.14 17.13
N GLN A 371 26.70 5.26 16.39
CA GLN A 371 25.61 5.62 15.47
C GLN A 371 24.38 6.10 16.24
N LEU A 372 23.99 5.46 17.34
CA LEU A 372 22.87 5.87 18.18
C LEU A 372 23.07 7.26 18.81
N HIS A 373 24.29 7.56 19.23
CA HIS A 373 24.60 8.86 19.87
C HIS A 373 24.98 9.96 18.88
N GLY A 374 25.43 9.63 17.66
CA GLY A 374 25.77 10.58 16.61
C GLY A 374 24.59 11.07 15.76
N GLN A 375 23.41 10.47 15.88
CA GLN A 375 22.22 10.87 15.14
C GLN A 375 21.57 12.11 15.75
N GLN A 376 21.13 13.04 14.87
CA GLN A 376 20.27 14.17 15.24
C GLN A 376 18.96 13.68 15.89
N PRO A 377 18.22 14.55 16.63
CA PRO A 377 16.95 14.18 17.27
C PRO A 377 16.05 13.40 16.32
N LEU A 378 15.39 12.35 16.82
CA LEU A 378 14.51 11.45 16.07
C LEU A 378 13.44 12.18 15.27
N TYR A 379 13.12 13.42 15.67
CA TYR A 379 12.13 14.29 15.07
C TYR A 379 12.68 15.74 14.97
N SER A 380 13.62 15.97 14.08
CA SER A 380 13.89 17.34 13.67
C SER A 380 12.78 17.75 12.70
N ALA A 381 11.85 18.61 13.14
CA ALA A 381 11.01 19.34 12.23
C ALA A 381 11.94 20.05 11.23
N ARG A 382 11.91 19.67 9.95
CA ARG A 382 12.55 20.46 8.91
C ARG A 382 11.96 21.86 9.01
N PRO A 383 12.76 22.89 9.15
CA PRO A 383 12.22 24.23 9.11
C PRO A 383 11.53 24.39 7.75
N THR A 384 10.23 24.63 7.76
CA THR A 384 9.50 25.08 6.60
C THR A 384 10.10 26.43 6.20
N SER A 385 11.10 26.41 5.32
CA SER A 385 11.59 27.57 4.64
C SER A 385 10.48 28.04 3.70
N ASN A 386 10.13 29.34 3.86
CA ASN A 386 9.36 30.19 2.97
C ASN A 386 7.83 30.17 3.12
N ILE A 387 7.36 30.97 4.08
CA ILE A 387 6.24 31.86 3.81
C ILE A 387 6.83 33.27 3.71
N ARG A 388 6.96 33.76 2.49
CA ARG A 388 6.99 35.19 2.16
C ARG A 388 5.61 35.57 1.66
#